data_8c51e2df3cc2efe8c687f31a200e5807
#
_entry.id   8c51e2df3cc2efe8c687f31a200e5807
#
_cell.length_a   1.000
_cell.length_b   1.000
_cell.length_c   1.000
_cell.angle_alpha   90.00
_cell.angle_beta   90.00
_cell.angle_gamma   90.00
#
_symmetry.space_group_name_H-M   'P 1'
#
loop_
_entity.id
_entity.type
_entity.pdbx_description
1 polymer ?
#
loop_
_entity_poly.entity_id
_entity_poly.type
_entity_poly.pdbx_seq_one_letter_code
_entity_poly.pdbx_strand_id
1 'polypeptide(L)'
;MKHTLIHGDCLNSLRVGMYDTIFADPPDNIGLKYDSYKDKAPEGDYIDWLYRCISLFVIHARSVWVSYNSRWSFAVGWKVYELLREYPLLEAKHCVQTFTFGQHNHRDLGNNHRPLLRLRWKNAPLFPDSVRVASWRMLNGDKRANPIGRVPGDVFDFPRVTGNSKQRRAWHPTQLNEGLVERCLKLTTPPGGTVLDPFGGTGTTLRVCERLGFGCTLIELDRKYCDKIAEEHSLAVQ
;
A
#
# COMPACT_ATOMS: atom_id res chain seq x y z
N MET A 1 16.25 5.19 13.09
CA MET A 1 15.86 3.87 12.49
C MET A 1 16.71 3.63 11.25
N LYS A 2 16.88 2.36 10.84
CA LYS A 2 17.62 2.04 9.62
C LYS A 2 16.66 2.06 8.42
N HIS A 3 17.03 2.78 7.35
CA HIS A 3 16.34 2.74 6.08
C HIS A 3 17.28 2.17 5.02
N THR A 4 16.73 1.44 4.07
CA THR A 4 17.49 0.79 3.00
C THR A 4 16.74 0.99 1.69
N LEU A 5 17.45 1.42 0.65
CA LEU A 5 16.94 1.56 -0.70
C LEU A 5 17.68 0.60 -1.62
N ILE A 6 16.96 -0.28 -2.28
CA ILE A 6 17.49 -1.32 -3.16
C ILE A 6 17.02 -1.05 -4.58
N HIS A 7 17.96 -0.96 -5.51
CA HIS A 7 17.67 -0.93 -6.93
C HIS A 7 17.52 -2.36 -7.47
N GLY A 8 16.33 -2.75 -7.89
CA GLY A 8 16.08 -4.08 -8.43
C GLY A 8 14.61 -4.48 -8.54
N ASP A 9 14.39 -5.66 -9.08
CA ASP A 9 13.07 -6.30 -9.14
C ASP A 9 12.72 -6.94 -7.80
N CYS A 10 11.51 -6.68 -7.30
CA CYS A 10 11.06 -7.15 -5.99
C CYS A 10 11.07 -8.69 -5.86
N LEU A 11 10.81 -9.43 -6.93
CA LEU A 11 10.84 -10.90 -6.92
C LEU A 11 12.26 -11.46 -6.71
N ASN A 12 13.29 -10.70 -7.11
CA ASN A 12 14.69 -11.12 -7.05
C ASN A 12 15.46 -10.45 -5.90
N SER A 13 15.01 -9.28 -5.46
CA SER A 13 15.73 -8.43 -4.51
C SER A 13 15.21 -8.56 -3.08
N LEU A 14 14.08 -9.24 -2.86
CA LEU A 14 13.52 -9.45 -1.54
C LEU A 14 14.46 -10.36 -0.75
N ARG A 15 15.06 -9.81 0.31
CA ARG A 15 16.01 -10.52 1.16
C ARG A 15 15.27 -11.40 2.14
N VAL A 16 15.89 -12.51 2.50
CA VAL A 16 15.39 -13.40 3.57
C VAL A 16 15.25 -12.59 4.86
N GLY A 17 14.06 -12.58 5.41
CA GLY A 17 13.72 -11.85 6.63
C GLY A 17 12.20 -11.77 6.80
N MET A 18 11.78 -11.50 8.03
CA MET A 18 10.39 -11.33 8.36
C MET A 18 10.14 -9.84 8.67
N TYR A 19 9.36 -9.16 7.83
CA TYR A 19 8.90 -7.80 8.09
C TYR A 19 7.62 -7.82 8.95
N ASP A 20 7.41 -6.78 9.72
CA ASP A 20 6.12 -6.63 10.43
C ASP A 20 5.02 -6.30 9.44
N THR A 21 5.30 -5.42 8.48
CA THR A 21 4.34 -5.05 7.43
C THR A 21 5.02 -4.91 6.07
N ILE A 22 4.39 -5.45 5.03
CA ILE A 22 4.65 -5.09 3.64
C ILE A 22 3.51 -4.20 3.16
N PHE A 23 3.85 -3.05 2.55
CA PHE A 23 2.89 -2.20 1.85
C PHE A 23 3.27 -2.16 0.37
N ALA A 24 2.42 -2.72 -0.49
CA ALA A 24 2.67 -2.89 -1.92
C ALA A 24 1.66 -2.11 -2.77
N ASP A 25 2.14 -1.26 -3.68
CA ASP A 25 1.36 -0.58 -4.71
C ASP A 25 1.96 -0.90 -6.10
N PRO A 26 1.73 -2.13 -6.60
CA PRO A 26 2.29 -2.56 -7.89
C PRO A 26 1.75 -1.73 -9.05
N PRO A 27 2.45 -1.68 -10.20
CA PRO A 27 1.93 -1.07 -11.42
C PRO A 27 0.60 -1.71 -11.83
N ASP A 28 -0.31 -0.91 -12.38
CA ASP A 28 -1.71 -1.28 -12.60
C ASP A 28 -1.98 -2.08 -13.89
N ASN A 29 -1.01 -2.20 -14.78
CA ASN A 29 -1.15 -2.79 -16.12
C ASN A 29 -2.26 -2.11 -16.98
N ILE A 30 -2.32 -0.78 -16.92
CA ILE A 30 -3.29 0.03 -17.67
C ILE A 30 -2.64 0.92 -18.74
N GLY A 31 -1.34 0.73 -18.99
CA GLY A 31 -0.59 1.45 -20.02
C GLY A 31 -0.05 2.80 -19.55
N LEU A 32 0.21 2.96 -18.26
CA LEU A 32 0.92 4.14 -17.75
C LEU A 32 2.36 4.17 -18.26
N LYS A 33 2.85 5.38 -18.50
CA LYS A 33 4.23 5.57 -18.95
C LYS A 33 5.17 5.66 -17.75
N TYR A 34 5.92 4.61 -17.51
CA TYR A 34 7.08 4.58 -16.63
C TYR A 34 8.36 4.68 -17.48
N ASP A 35 9.48 5.07 -16.84
CA ASP A 35 10.73 5.24 -17.58
C ASP A 35 11.33 3.91 -18.03
N SER A 36 11.39 2.92 -17.17
CA SER A 36 12.03 1.61 -17.46
C SER A 36 11.08 0.42 -17.41
N TYR A 37 9.80 0.61 -17.05
CA TYR A 37 8.80 -0.45 -16.99
C TYR A 37 7.70 -0.29 -18.03
N LYS A 38 7.38 -1.37 -18.75
CA LYS A 38 6.27 -1.40 -19.71
C LYS A 38 4.98 -1.89 -19.02
N ASP A 39 4.12 -0.96 -18.65
CA ASP A 39 2.84 -1.20 -17.95
C ASP A 39 1.75 -1.71 -18.92
N LYS A 40 2.06 -2.74 -19.70
CA LYS A 40 1.14 -3.34 -20.68
C LYS A 40 1.56 -4.77 -20.98
N ALA A 41 1.36 -5.66 -20.03
CA ALA A 41 1.49 -7.11 -20.21
C ALA A 41 0.15 -7.73 -20.63
N PRO A 42 0.11 -8.92 -21.24
CA PRO A 42 -1.10 -9.73 -21.34
C PRO A 42 -1.77 -9.92 -19.97
N GLU A 43 -3.11 -9.91 -19.93
CA GLU A 43 -3.84 -9.90 -18.65
C GLU A 43 -3.51 -11.11 -17.76
N GLY A 44 -3.44 -12.32 -18.37
CA GLY A 44 -3.07 -13.53 -17.64
C GLY A 44 -1.68 -13.46 -17.03
N ASP A 45 -0.70 -13.02 -17.81
CA ASP A 45 0.69 -12.89 -17.35
C ASP A 45 0.82 -11.88 -16.19
N TYR A 46 0.07 -10.76 -16.27
CA TYR A 46 0.04 -9.77 -15.20
C TYR A 46 -0.57 -10.32 -13.91
N ILE A 47 -1.70 -11.03 -14.01
CA ILE A 47 -2.36 -11.62 -12.83
C ILE A 47 -1.49 -12.69 -12.20
N ASP A 48 -0.83 -13.52 -12.98
CA ASP A 48 0.08 -14.55 -12.47
C ASP A 48 1.34 -13.93 -11.83
N TRP A 49 1.88 -12.86 -12.43
CA TRP A 49 2.96 -12.09 -11.82
C TRP A 49 2.52 -11.45 -10.48
N LEU A 50 1.36 -10.80 -10.44
CA LEU A 50 0.84 -10.17 -9.22
C LEU A 50 0.59 -11.21 -8.13
N TYR A 51 0.06 -12.38 -8.49
CA TYR A 51 -0.13 -13.48 -7.56
C TYR A 51 1.20 -14.00 -6.99
N ARG A 52 2.21 -14.15 -7.83
CA ARG A 52 3.57 -14.52 -7.38
C ARG A 52 4.13 -13.49 -6.40
N CYS A 53 3.95 -12.20 -6.67
CA CYS A 53 4.34 -11.14 -5.74
C CYS A 53 3.61 -11.29 -4.39
N ILE A 54 2.28 -11.41 -4.40
CA ILE A 54 1.48 -11.53 -3.17
C ILE A 54 1.87 -12.78 -2.38
N SER A 55 2.05 -13.92 -3.05
CA SER A 55 2.49 -15.18 -2.41
C SER A 55 3.86 -15.04 -1.76
N LEU A 56 4.79 -14.34 -2.42
CA LEU A 56 6.10 -14.04 -1.85
C LEU A 56 5.98 -13.12 -0.63
N PHE A 57 5.11 -12.11 -0.68
CA PHE A 57 4.97 -11.14 0.40
C PHE A 57 4.39 -11.77 1.66
N VAL A 58 3.40 -12.65 1.56
CA VAL A 58 2.77 -13.27 2.74
C VAL A 58 3.72 -14.18 3.51
N ILE A 59 4.71 -14.78 2.87
CA ILE A 59 5.71 -15.60 3.57
C ILE A 59 6.87 -14.78 4.16
N HIS A 60 6.97 -13.48 3.81
CA HIS A 60 8.02 -12.58 4.28
C HIS A 60 7.52 -11.47 5.22
N ALA A 61 6.22 -11.44 5.54
CA ALA A 61 5.65 -10.46 6.46
C ALA A 61 4.53 -11.02 7.34
N ARG A 62 4.36 -10.38 8.50
CA ARG A 62 3.24 -10.65 9.42
C ARG A 62 1.92 -10.12 8.86
N SER A 63 1.98 -8.97 8.17
CA SER A 63 0.84 -8.33 7.52
C SER A 63 1.25 -7.75 6.17
N VAL A 64 0.37 -7.85 5.19
CA VAL A 64 0.59 -7.33 3.83
C VAL A 64 -0.60 -6.48 3.43
N TRP A 65 -0.33 -5.28 2.92
CA TRP A 65 -1.28 -4.42 2.25
C TRP A 65 -0.96 -4.38 0.77
N VAL A 66 -1.97 -4.56 -0.08
CA VAL A 66 -1.82 -4.48 -1.54
C VAL A 66 -2.88 -3.53 -2.08
N SER A 67 -2.42 -2.43 -2.67
CA SER A 67 -3.26 -1.49 -3.42
C SER A 67 -3.23 -1.88 -4.89
N TYR A 68 -4.37 -1.98 -5.57
CA TYR A 68 -4.40 -2.37 -6.97
C TYR A 68 -5.60 -1.75 -7.71
N ASN A 69 -5.58 -1.81 -9.04
CA ASN A 69 -6.66 -1.26 -9.84
C ASN A 69 -7.94 -2.12 -9.75
N SER A 70 -9.11 -1.47 -9.59
CA SER A 70 -10.42 -2.16 -9.46
C SER A 70 -10.78 -3.06 -10.63
N ARG A 71 -10.19 -2.84 -11.81
CA ARG A 71 -10.30 -3.73 -12.97
C ARG A 71 -9.95 -5.19 -12.64
N TRP A 72 -9.00 -5.40 -11.72
CA TRP A 72 -8.46 -6.70 -11.37
C TRP A 72 -9.17 -7.36 -10.18
N SER A 73 -10.22 -6.74 -9.62
CA SER A 73 -10.84 -7.19 -8.36
C SER A 73 -11.29 -8.64 -8.40
N PHE A 74 -11.91 -9.11 -9.48
CA PHE A 74 -12.37 -10.49 -9.58
C PHE A 74 -11.22 -11.49 -9.69
N ALA A 75 -10.21 -11.18 -10.52
CA ALA A 75 -9.06 -12.06 -10.70
C ALA A 75 -8.20 -12.13 -9.43
N VAL A 76 -7.93 -10.98 -8.80
CA VAL A 76 -7.20 -10.92 -7.52
C VAL A 76 -8.00 -11.63 -6.42
N GLY A 77 -9.32 -11.42 -6.34
CA GLY A 77 -10.19 -12.10 -5.37
C GLY A 77 -10.13 -13.62 -5.50
N TRP A 78 -10.13 -14.15 -6.72
CA TRP A 78 -9.99 -15.57 -6.95
C TRP A 78 -8.62 -16.11 -6.49
N LYS A 79 -7.54 -15.43 -6.88
CA LYS A 79 -6.17 -15.80 -6.47
C LYS A 79 -5.97 -15.73 -4.95
N VAL A 80 -6.57 -14.74 -4.30
CA VAL A 80 -6.56 -14.64 -2.83
C VAL A 80 -7.31 -15.79 -2.19
N TYR A 81 -8.46 -16.19 -2.74
CA TYR A 81 -9.18 -17.35 -2.26
C TYR A 81 -8.34 -18.63 -2.33
N GLU A 82 -7.62 -18.87 -3.43
CA GLU A 82 -6.67 -20.00 -3.56
C GLU A 82 -5.58 -19.92 -2.48
N LEU A 83 -5.00 -18.76 -2.26
CA LEU A 83 -3.97 -18.52 -1.25
C LEU A 83 -4.46 -18.81 0.19
N LEU A 84 -5.69 -18.41 0.51
CA LEU A 84 -6.29 -18.67 1.83
C LEU A 84 -6.57 -20.17 2.08
N ARG A 85 -6.78 -20.94 1.02
CA ARG A 85 -6.90 -22.40 1.11
C ARG A 85 -5.54 -23.06 1.35
N GLU A 86 -4.50 -22.53 0.74
CA GLU A 86 -3.12 -22.99 0.93
C GLU A 86 -2.60 -22.66 2.35
N TYR A 87 -2.97 -21.48 2.87
CA TYR A 87 -2.55 -20.99 4.19
C TYR A 87 -3.75 -20.75 5.13
N PRO A 88 -4.27 -21.76 5.84
CA PRO A 88 -5.49 -21.64 6.67
C PRO A 88 -5.38 -20.66 7.85
N LEU A 89 -4.17 -20.28 8.23
CA LEU A 89 -3.91 -19.26 9.26
C LEU A 89 -3.75 -17.84 8.70
N LEU A 90 -3.87 -17.66 7.39
CA LEU A 90 -3.88 -16.36 6.75
C LEU A 90 -5.32 -15.83 6.72
N GLU A 91 -5.50 -14.57 7.04
CA GLU A 91 -6.77 -13.85 6.97
C GLU A 91 -6.70 -12.76 5.90
N ALA A 92 -7.78 -12.58 5.15
CA ALA A 92 -7.94 -11.49 4.21
C ALA A 92 -9.02 -10.51 4.67
N LYS A 93 -8.78 -9.23 4.47
CA LYS A 93 -9.79 -8.17 4.60
C LYS A 93 -9.75 -7.30 3.36
N HIS A 94 -10.87 -7.21 2.67
CA HIS A 94 -11.04 -6.30 1.55
C HIS A 94 -11.43 -4.92 2.10
N CYS A 95 -10.61 -3.92 1.78
CA CYS A 95 -10.84 -2.52 2.06
C CYS A 95 -10.87 -1.75 0.74
N VAL A 96 -11.35 -0.50 0.77
CA VAL A 96 -11.37 0.37 -0.41
C VAL A 96 -10.90 1.77 -0.05
N GLN A 97 -10.09 2.36 -0.91
CA GLN A 97 -9.88 3.81 -0.93
C GLN A 97 -10.95 4.44 -1.79
N THR A 98 -11.64 5.45 -1.31
CA THR A 98 -12.60 6.24 -2.09
C THR A 98 -12.04 7.59 -2.49
N PHE A 99 -12.48 8.09 -3.64
CA PHE A 99 -12.11 9.40 -4.15
C PHE A 99 -13.17 9.89 -5.14
N THR A 100 -13.28 11.21 -5.33
CA THR A 100 -14.32 11.83 -6.15
C THR A 100 -13.79 12.46 -7.42
N PHE A 101 -12.49 12.79 -7.49
CA PHE A 101 -11.91 13.54 -8.59
C PHE A 101 -11.52 12.65 -9.79
N GLY A 102 -11.83 13.12 -11.01
CA GLY A 102 -11.38 12.48 -12.26
C GLY A 102 -12.20 11.26 -12.70
N GLN A 103 -13.44 11.13 -12.23
CA GLN A 103 -14.29 9.95 -12.43
C GLN A 103 -15.52 10.20 -13.29
N HIS A 104 -15.44 11.15 -14.21
CA HIS A 104 -16.55 11.39 -15.12
C HIS A 104 -16.70 10.25 -16.14
N ASN A 105 -17.90 9.69 -16.18
CA ASN A 105 -18.31 8.74 -17.19
C ASN A 105 -19.70 9.17 -17.71
N HIS A 106 -19.88 9.22 -19.03
CA HIS A 106 -21.13 9.63 -19.66
C HIS A 106 -22.02 8.45 -20.04
N ARG A 107 -21.56 7.22 -19.89
CA ARG A 107 -22.26 6.00 -20.35
C ARG A 107 -22.51 4.98 -19.25
N ASP A 108 -21.76 5.05 -18.14
CA ASP A 108 -21.83 4.10 -17.05
C ASP A 108 -21.36 4.75 -15.75
N LEU A 109 -21.39 4.00 -14.66
CA LEU A 109 -20.87 4.43 -13.37
C LEU A 109 -19.37 4.73 -13.45
N GLY A 110 -18.94 5.84 -12.85
CA GLY A 110 -17.52 6.17 -12.76
C GLY A 110 -16.78 5.33 -11.73
N ASN A 111 -15.50 5.06 -11.98
CA ASN A 111 -14.63 4.37 -11.01
C ASN A 111 -14.15 5.36 -9.94
N ASN A 112 -14.71 5.29 -8.75
CA ASN A 112 -14.42 6.20 -7.64
C ASN A 112 -13.79 5.51 -6.43
N HIS A 113 -13.28 4.30 -6.62
CA HIS A 113 -12.58 3.55 -5.56
C HIS A 113 -11.38 2.79 -6.11
N ARG A 114 -10.43 2.52 -5.22
CA ARG A 114 -9.29 1.65 -5.43
C ARG A 114 -9.31 0.55 -4.37
N PRO A 115 -9.30 -0.73 -4.73
CA PRO A 115 -9.19 -1.83 -3.77
C PRO A 115 -7.90 -1.75 -2.96
N LEU A 116 -8.01 -2.09 -1.70
CA LEU A 116 -6.92 -2.16 -0.75
C LEU A 116 -7.07 -3.46 0.04
N LEU A 117 -6.34 -4.48 -0.36
CA LEU A 117 -6.37 -5.80 0.27
C LEU A 117 -5.43 -5.81 1.47
N ARG A 118 -5.92 -6.28 2.62
CA ARG A 118 -5.06 -6.64 3.75
C ARG A 118 -5.03 -8.16 3.90
N LEU A 119 -3.84 -8.73 3.87
CA LEU A 119 -3.54 -10.11 4.26
C LEU A 119 -2.78 -10.09 5.58
N ARG A 120 -3.13 -10.98 6.51
CA ARG A 120 -2.53 -11.01 7.85
C ARG A 120 -2.52 -12.42 8.40
N TRP A 121 -1.42 -12.85 8.98
CA TRP A 121 -1.39 -14.07 9.78
C TRP A 121 -2.22 -13.88 11.06
N LYS A 122 -3.00 -14.88 11.47
CA LYS A 122 -3.91 -14.80 12.65
C LYS A 122 -3.22 -14.36 13.92
N ASN A 123 -1.96 -14.76 14.11
CA ASN A 123 -1.13 -14.41 15.26
C ASN A 123 -0.42 -13.05 15.16
N ALA A 124 -0.49 -12.38 14.01
CA ALA A 124 0.10 -11.06 13.87
C ALA A 124 -0.72 -10.01 14.63
N PRO A 125 -0.08 -9.07 15.34
CA PRO A 125 -0.79 -8.06 16.11
C PRO A 125 -1.51 -7.04 15.22
N LEU A 126 -2.57 -6.44 15.76
CA LEU A 126 -3.21 -5.24 15.23
C LEU A 126 -3.19 -4.16 16.32
N PHE A 127 -3.04 -2.91 15.88
CA PHE A 127 -2.97 -1.73 16.74
C PHE A 127 -4.16 -0.78 16.48
N PRO A 128 -5.42 -1.19 16.78
CA PRO A 128 -6.60 -0.41 16.42
C PRO A 128 -6.66 0.96 17.10
N ASP A 129 -6.07 1.11 18.26
CA ASP A 129 -6.06 2.38 18.99
C ASP A 129 -5.16 3.43 18.32
N SER A 130 -4.14 3.01 17.58
CA SER A 130 -3.25 3.91 16.84
C SER A 130 -3.90 4.61 15.63
N VAL A 131 -5.07 4.11 15.20
CA VAL A 131 -5.78 4.59 14.01
C VAL A 131 -7.15 5.19 14.31
N ARG A 132 -7.49 5.39 15.61
CA ARG A 132 -8.79 5.95 15.99
C ARG A 132 -9.05 7.31 15.35
N VAL A 133 -10.31 7.55 15.05
CA VAL A 133 -10.81 8.81 14.48
C VAL A 133 -11.99 9.30 15.31
N ALA A 134 -12.26 10.59 15.26
CA ALA A 134 -13.47 11.14 15.89
C ALA A 134 -14.71 10.44 15.36
N SER A 135 -15.61 10.02 16.23
CA SER A 135 -16.90 9.48 15.82
C SER A 135 -17.87 10.61 15.49
N TRP A 136 -18.89 10.32 14.68
CA TRP A 136 -19.97 11.27 14.40
C TRP A 136 -20.61 11.80 15.70
N ARG A 137 -20.79 10.92 16.73
CA ARG A 137 -21.31 11.33 18.03
C ARG A 137 -20.41 12.35 18.73
N MET A 138 -19.08 12.15 18.69
CA MET A 138 -18.12 13.13 19.26
C MET A 138 -18.24 14.48 18.56
N LEU A 139 -18.28 14.47 17.21
CA LEU A 139 -18.35 15.69 16.42
C LEU A 139 -19.65 16.47 16.65
N ASN A 140 -20.72 15.79 17.10
CA ASN A 140 -22.02 16.39 17.43
C ASN A 140 -22.25 16.57 18.95
N GLY A 141 -21.24 16.46 19.78
CA GLY A 141 -21.33 16.74 21.22
C GLY A 141 -22.11 15.72 22.03
N ASP A 142 -22.37 14.51 21.52
CA ASP A 142 -23.06 13.44 22.28
C ASP A 142 -22.16 12.93 23.41
N LYS A 143 -22.56 13.18 24.66
CA LYS A 143 -21.84 12.77 25.85
C LYS A 143 -21.65 11.26 26.00
N ARG A 144 -22.41 10.45 25.29
CA ARG A 144 -22.27 8.98 25.25
C ARG A 144 -21.19 8.51 24.28
N ALA A 145 -20.55 9.43 23.53
CA ALA A 145 -19.48 9.09 22.62
C ALA A 145 -18.25 8.58 23.40
N ASN A 146 -17.57 7.59 22.83
CA ASN A 146 -16.29 7.16 23.40
C ASN A 146 -15.28 8.32 23.25
N PRO A 147 -14.68 8.84 24.34
CA PRO A 147 -13.80 10.01 24.30
C PRO A 147 -12.51 9.80 23.49
N ILE A 148 -12.06 8.55 23.32
CA ILE A 148 -10.88 8.24 22.49
C ILE A 148 -11.25 7.99 21.01
N GLY A 149 -12.50 8.22 20.62
CA GLY A 149 -12.96 8.02 19.25
C GLY A 149 -13.32 6.57 18.92
N ARG A 150 -13.49 6.29 17.63
CA ARG A 150 -13.80 4.95 17.11
C ARG A 150 -12.67 4.42 16.24
N VAL A 151 -12.53 3.11 16.16
CA VAL A 151 -11.75 2.47 15.10
C VAL A 151 -12.45 2.74 13.75
N PRO A 152 -11.74 3.24 12.73
CA PRO A 152 -12.35 3.49 11.43
C PRO A 152 -12.83 2.20 10.75
N GLY A 153 -13.74 2.33 9.79
CA GLY A 153 -14.16 1.22 8.93
C GLY A 153 -13.12 0.90 7.86
N ASP A 154 -13.49 -0.02 6.99
CA ASP A 154 -12.68 -0.49 5.85
C ASP A 154 -12.79 0.38 4.60
N VAL A 155 -13.51 1.47 4.69
CA VAL A 155 -13.54 2.53 3.67
C VAL A 155 -12.53 3.62 4.07
N PHE A 156 -11.55 3.84 3.20
CA PHE A 156 -10.47 4.80 3.36
C PHE A 156 -10.77 6.03 2.51
N ASP A 157 -11.35 7.05 3.11
CA ASP A 157 -11.64 8.31 2.42
C ASP A 157 -10.38 9.20 2.41
N PHE A 158 -9.52 8.96 1.42
CA PHE A 158 -8.31 9.72 1.15
C PHE A 158 -8.28 10.13 -0.31
N PRO A 159 -8.16 11.45 -0.60
CA PRO A 159 -8.12 11.92 -1.97
C PRO A 159 -6.90 11.38 -2.72
N ARG A 160 -7.02 11.29 -4.04
CA ARG A 160 -5.88 11.00 -4.91
C ARG A 160 -4.87 12.16 -4.84
N VAL A 161 -3.59 11.80 -4.94
CA VAL A 161 -2.52 12.80 -5.08
C VAL A 161 -2.47 13.23 -6.54
N THR A 162 -2.96 14.43 -6.82
CA THR A 162 -3.03 15.04 -8.16
C THR A 162 -2.08 16.24 -8.26
N GLY A 163 -2.00 16.88 -9.43
CA GLY A 163 -1.02 17.94 -9.74
C GLY A 163 -0.89 19.07 -8.71
N ASN A 164 -1.98 19.45 -8.05
CA ASN A 164 -1.99 20.55 -7.06
C ASN A 164 -1.74 20.08 -5.60
N SER A 165 -1.53 18.79 -5.38
CA SER A 165 -1.24 18.27 -4.04
C SER A 165 0.17 18.63 -3.59
N LYS A 166 0.31 19.13 -2.34
CA LYS A 166 1.64 19.38 -1.73
C LYS A 166 2.49 18.12 -1.61
N GLN A 167 1.88 16.93 -1.59
CA GLN A 167 2.57 15.65 -1.55
C GLN A 167 3.14 15.24 -2.92
N ARG A 168 2.67 15.85 -4.02
CA ARG A 168 2.95 15.40 -5.39
C ARG A 168 4.42 15.49 -5.76
N ARG A 169 4.97 14.39 -6.24
CA ARG A 169 6.28 14.29 -6.89
C ARG A 169 6.04 14.19 -8.41
N ALA A 170 6.30 15.28 -9.12
CA ALA A 170 5.96 15.41 -10.55
C ALA A 170 6.77 14.46 -11.46
N TRP A 171 7.87 13.94 -10.97
CA TRP A 171 8.76 13.04 -11.71
C TRP A 171 8.26 11.58 -11.76
N HIS A 172 7.16 11.24 -11.08
CA HIS A 172 6.57 9.90 -11.11
C HIS A 172 5.10 9.97 -11.60
N PRO A 173 4.62 9.03 -12.43
CA PRO A 173 3.26 9.12 -13.01
C PRO A 173 2.15 9.02 -11.97
N THR A 174 2.32 8.21 -10.93
CA THR A 174 1.32 7.99 -9.89
C THR A 174 1.90 8.17 -8.49
N GLN A 175 1.04 8.42 -7.51
CA GLN A 175 1.46 8.52 -6.12
C GLN A 175 0.28 8.25 -5.19
N LEU A 176 0.52 7.45 -4.15
CA LEU A 176 -0.45 7.25 -3.09
C LEU A 176 -0.48 8.42 -2.10
N ASN A 177 -1.63 8.55 -1.42
CA ASN A 177 -1.79 9.51 -0.34
C ASN A 177 -1.06 9.00 0.92
N GLU A 178 -0.21 9.85 1.51
CA GLU A 178 0.55 9.49 2.71
C GLU A 178 -0.35 9.11 3.89
N GLY A 179 -1.52 9.76 4.06
CA GLY A 179 -2.46 9.43 5.13
C GLY A 179 -3.08 8.04 4.99
N LEU A 180 -3.28 7.56 3.75
CA LEU A 180 -3.71 6.18 3.50
C LEU A 180 -2.64 5.19 3.95
N VAL A 181 -1.40 5.40 3.51
CA VAL A 181 -0.25 4.55 3.88
C VAL A 181 -0.04 4.59 5.41
N GLU A 182 -0.07 5.77 6.00
CA GLU A 182 0.06 5.95 7.46
C GLU A 182 -0.97 5.13 8.24
N ARG A 183 -2.26 5.18 7.85
CA ARG A 183 -3.31 4.41 8.52
C ARG A 183 -3.06 2.91 8.41
N CYS A 184 -2.63 2.41 7.24
CA CYS A 184 -2.29 1.01 7.06
C CYS A 184 -1.14 0.58 7.97
N LEU A 185 -0.03 1.33 7.95
CA LEU A 185 1.16 1.01 8.73
C LEU A 185 0.91 1.09 10.23
N LYS A 186 0.24 2.15 10.70
CA LYS A 186 -0.13 2.27 12.12
C LYS A 186 -0.96 1.10 12.63
N LEU A 187 -1.84 0.55 11.78
CA LEU A 187 -2.70 -0.57 12.18
C LEU A 187 -1.92 -1.88 12.33
N THR A 188 -0.87 -2.10 11.53
CA THR A 188 -0.23 -3.43 11.41
C THR A 188 1.24 -3.48 11.79
N THR A 189 1.88 -2.33 12.05
CA THR A 189 3.31 -2.27 12.41
C THR A 189 3.46 -1.88 13.89
N PRO A 190 4.18 -2.66 14.71
CA PRO A 190 4.45 -2.27 16.09
C PRO A 190 5.37 -1.04 16.18
N PRO A 191 5.38 -0.32 17.30
CA PRO A 191 6.35 0.76 17.52
C PRO A 191 7.79 0.28 17.27
N GLY A 192 8.54 1.01 16.45
CA GLY A 192 9.90 0.63 16.06
C GLY A 192 10.01 -0.56 15.11
N GLY A 193 8.89 -1.05 14.61
CA GLY A 193 8.83 -2.20 13.70
C GLY A 193 9.39 -1.92 12.30
N THR A 194 9.36 -2.94 11.46
CA THR A 194 9.98 -2.96 10.12
C THR A 194 8.95 -3.04 9.01
N VAL A 195 9.13 -2.21 8.00
CA VAL A 195 8.27 -2.12 6.82
C VAL A 195 9.08 -2.41 5.56
N LEU A 196 8.49 -3.15 4.63
CA LEU A 196 8.98 -3.27 3.26
C LEU A 196 7.96 -2.64 2.30
N ASP A 197 8.48 -1.84 1.38
CA ASP A 197 7.77 -1.42 0.17
C ASP A 197 8.49 -2.01 -1.05
N PRO A 198 7.89 -3.02 -1.70
CA PRO A 198 8.51 -3.68 -2.86
C PRO A 198 8.36 -2.92 -4.17
N PHE A 199 7.68 -1.75 -4.15
CA PHE A 199 7.45 -0.87 -5.30
C PHE A 199 7.65 0.58 -4.88
N GLY A 200 8.89 0.98 -4.63
CA GLY A 200 9.28 2.23 -3.98
C GLY A 200 8.69 3.50 -4.58
N GLY A 201 8.57 3.55 -5.90
CA GLY A 201 7.91 4.62 -6.65
C GLY A 201 8.41 6.02 -6.28
N THR A 202 7.58 6.78 -5.56
CA THR A 202 7.94 8.13 -5.07
C THR A 202 8.55 8.15 -3.68
N GLY A 203 8.78 7.01 -3.03
CA GLY A 203 9.22 6.95 -1.63
C GLY A 203 8.14 7.32 -0.60
N THR A 204 6.86 7.23 -0.96
CA THR A 204 5.75 7.58 -0.05
C THR A 204 5.80 6.78 1.25
N THR A 205 6.02 5.47 1.17
CA THR A 205 6.12 4.59 2.34
C THR A 205 7.31 4.96 3.23
N LEU A 206 8.45 5.31 2.64
CA LEU A 206 9.64 5.75 3.38
C LEU A 206 9.36 7.01 4.19
N ARG A 207 8.80 8.07 3.56
CA ARG A 207 8.43 9.31 4.27
C ARG A 207 7.49 9.05 5.45
N VAL A 208 6.53 8.15 5.27
CA VAL A 208 5.63 7.76 6.36
C VAL A 208 6.37 7.00 7.46
N CYS A 209 7.27 6.08 7.12
CA CYS A 209 8.07 5.34 8.08
C CYS A 209 9.00 6.24 8.89
N GLU A 210 9.67 7.22 8.25
CA GLU A 210 10.50 8.22 8.93
C GLU A 210 9.70 8.99 9.98
N ARG A 211 8.51 9.49 9.60
CA ARG A 211 7.62 10.22 10.50
C ARG A 211 7.11 9.38 11.67
N LEU A 212 6.88 8.08 11.45
CA LEU A 212 6.35 7.17 12.46
C LEU A 212 7.43 6.44 13.29
N GLY A 213 8.71 6.59 12.95
CA GLY A 213 9.80 5.90 13.60
C GLY A 213 9.80 4.38 13.31
N PHE A 214 9.48 3.97 12.08
CA PHE A 214 9.62 2.58 11.61
C PHE A 214 10.89 2.41 10.77
N GLY A 215 11.52 1.24 10.82
CA GLY A 215 12.53 0.85 9.84
C GLY A 215 11.87 0.60 8.48
N CYS A 216 12.49 1.06 7.39
CA CYS A 216 11.92 0.90 6.06
C CYS A 216 12.94 0.34 5.07
N THR A 217 12.54 -0.68 4.34
CA THR A 217 13.25 -1.15 3.13
C THR A 217 12.39 -0.83 1.92
N LEU A 218 12.96 -0.15 0.92
CA LEU A 218 12.33 0.05 -0.37
C LEU A 218 13.06 -0.74 -1.43
N ILE A 219 12.29 -1.34 -2.34
CA ILE A 219 12.80 -1.92 -3.58
C ILE A 219 12.19 -1.12 -4.73
N GLU A 220 13.01 -0.60 -5.64
CA GLU A 220 12.56 0.15 -6.79
C GLU A 220 13.30 -0.33 -8.05
N LEU A 221 12.53 -0.60 -9.10
CA LEU A 221 13.04 -1.13 -10.35
C LEU A 221 13.76 -0.07 -11.19
N ASP A 222 13.27 1.17 -11.16
CA ASP A 222 13.80 2.25 -11.97
C ASP A 222 14.95 2.98 -11.24
N ARG A 223 16.12 2.96 -11.85
CA ARG A 223 17.31 3.61 -11.29
C ARG A 223 17.12 5.11 -11.08
N LYS A 224 16.42 5.79 -11.97
CA LYS A 224 16.18 7.23 -11.85
C LYS A 224 15.29 7.55 -10.65
N TYR A 225 14.29 6.69 -10.36
CA TYR A 225 13.44 6.84 -9.18
C TYR A 225 14.24 6.55 -7.90
N CYS A 226 15.10 5.52 -7.92
CA CYS A 226 16.04 5.29 -6.82
C CYS A 226 16.90 6.53 -6.54
N ASP A 227 17.49 7.15 -7.57
CA ASP A 227 18.36 8.31 -7.41
C ASP A 227 17.58 9.51 -6.82
N LYS A 228 16.30 9.72 -7.23
CA LYS A 228 15.44 10.76 -6.65
C LYS A 228 15.08 10.51 -5.19
N ILE A 229 14.77 9.26 -4.83
CA ILE A 229 14.51 8.88 -3.44
C ILE A 229 15.79 9.04 -2.61
N ALA A 230 16.92 8.58 -3.13
CA ALA A 230 18.23 8.68 -2.46
C ALA A 230 18.62 10.13 -2.16
N GLU A 231 18.41 11.04 -3.14
CA GLU A 231 18.64 12.47 -3.00
C GLU A 231 17.73 13.09 -1.92
N GLU A 232 16.42 12.80 -1.95
CA GLU A 232 15.43 13.35 -1.00
C GLU A 232 15.68 12.90 0.44
N HIS A 233 16.16 11.66 0.64
CA HIS A 233 16.29 11.03 1.97
C HIS A 233 17.74 10.81 2.42
N SER A 234 18.72 11.27 1.65
CA SER A 234 20.16 11.08 1.94
C SER A 234 20.54 9.61 2.15
N LEU A 235 20.01 8.71 1.29
CA LEU A 235 20.26 7.29 1.34
C LEU A 235 21.26 6.85 0.26
N ALA A 236 22.00 5.77 0.55
CA ALA A 236 22.74 5.04 -0.47
C ALA A 236 21.83 4.02 -1.19
N VAL A 237 21.95 3.94 -2.50
CA VAL A 237 21.29 2.90 -3.31
C VAL A 237 22.16 1.64 -3.29
N GLN A 238 21.59 0.52 -2.87
CA GLN A 238 22.23 -0.80 -2.85
C GLN A 238 21.94 -1.61 -4.11
#